data_0888c0a029595a4f56e2bc3bed95e02c
#
_entry.id   0888c0a029595a4f56e2bc3bed95e02c
#
_cell.length_a   1.000
_cell.length_b   1.000
_cell.length_c   1.000
_cell.angle_alpha   90.00
_cell.angle_beta   90.00
_cell.angle_gamma   90.00
#
_symmetry.space_group_name_H-M   'P 1'
#
loop_
_entity.id
_entity.type
_entity.pdbx_description
1 polymer ?
#
loop_
_entity_poly.entity_id
_entity_poly.type
_entity_poly.pdbx_seq_one_letter_code
_entity_poly.pdbx_strand_id
1 'polypeptide(L)'
;LTDKKVSVSWNGDKLSVKNFESYTDMFLGKKTDIPRVIIQDGKWDICISHTTQDKFVQISSVNGCSTNEGGTHVDMVLNPLVKMLTEKLQSKHKDVTIRPQYIKDNIMIILNTEVRNPKFSSQTKEKLISKPSDFVSKFYMNDQDFKKIEKLGLADNVLSVAMAKDTKILTPGQRKKTRLNNIPKLDDANRAGGPYGSRCTIILTEGDSAKTMAISGLPNRDYYGVFPLRGKLLNTRDVAPLKLEKNAEIQSIVQILGLIWNKEYTTPKDLQ
;
A
#
# COMPACT_ATOMS: atom_id res chain seq x y z
N LEU A 1 -16.53 11.02 -26.06
CA LEU A 1 -15.77 10.77 -27.22
C LEU A 1 -16.62 11.04 -28.44
N THR A 2 -16.27 10.73 -29.59
CA THR A 2 -16.94 11.18 -30.80
C THR A 2 -18.37 10.63 -30.94
N ASP A 3 -19.29 11.47 -31.43
CA ASP A 3 -20.54 10.98 -31.99
C ASP A 3 -20.18 9.90 -33.03
N LYS A 4 -20.85 8.76 -32.97
CA LYS A 4 -20.64 7.59 -33.87
C LYS A 4 -20.64 7.93 -35.37
N LYS A 5 -21.12 9.10 -35.73
CA LYS A 5 -21.20 9.59 -37.12
C LYS A 5 -19.97 10.41 -37.55
N VAL A 6 -19.07 10.77 -36.64
CA VAL A 6 -17.88 11.58 -36.95
C VAL A 6 -16.68 10.68 -37.16
N SER A 7 -16.00 10.85 -38.30
CA SER A 7 -14.73 10.20 -38.59
C SER A 7 -13.59 11.15 -38.24
N VAL A 8 -12.67 10.67 -37.43
CA VAL A 8 -11.48 11.45 -37.00
C VAL A 8 -10.25 10.86 -37.65
N SER A 9 -9.40 11.74 -38.24
CA SER A 9 -8.12 11.36 -38.82
C SER A 9 -7.01 12.19 -38.20
N TRP A 10 -5.84 11.60 -38.01
CA TRP A 10 -4.64 12.26 -37.54
C TRP A 10 -3.49 12.01 -38.52
N ASN A 11 -2.87 13.04 -39.04
CA ASN A 11 -1.80 12.97 -40.04
C ASN A 11 -2.15 12.11 -41.29
N GLY A 12 -3.44 12.13 -41.69
CA GLY A 12 -3.95 11.33 -42.83
C GLY A 12 -4.46 9.94 -42.45
N ASP A 13 -4.08 9.41 -41.28
CA ASP A 13 -4.54 8.11 -40.80
C ASP A 13 -5.85 8.22 -40.05
N LYS A 14 -6.82 7.37 -40.43
CA LYS A 14 -8.11 7.31 -39.78
C LYS A 14 -8.03 6.62 -38.45
N LEU A 15 -8.44 7.31 -37.37
CA LEU A 15 -8.52 6.71 -36.04
C LEU A 15 -9.67 5.73 -35.95
N SER A 16 -9.38 4.53 -35.44
CA SER A 16 -10.35 3.44 -35.32
C SER A 16 -11.20 3.48 -34.05
N VAL A 17 -11.17 4.61 -33.30
CA VAL A 17 -11.92 4.78 -32.05
C VAL A 17 -13.40 5.02 -32.35
N LYS A 18 -14.23 4.01 -32.14
CA LYS A 18 -15.66 4.06 -32.47
C LYS A 18 -16.58 4.20 -31.26
N ASN A 19 -16.09 3.87 -30.07
CA ASN A 19 -16.85 3.88 -28.82
C ASN A 19 -15.91 4.03 -27.64
N PHE A 20 -16.47 4.10 -26.42
CA PHE A 20 -15.70 4.22 -25.21
C PHE A 20 -14.78 3.01 -24.96
N GLU A 21 -15.20 1.80 -25.33
CA GLU A 21 -14.36 0.60 -25.18
C GLU A 21 -13.10 0.70 -26.05
N SER A 22 -13.24 1.02 -27.34
CA SER A 22 -12.08 1.22 -28.22
C SER A 22 -11.20 2.41 -27.81
N TYR A 23 -11.75 3.39 -27.10
CA TYR A 23 -10.97 4.46 -26.49
C TYR A 23 -10.14 3.94 -25.31
N THR A 24 -10.71 3.08 -24.46
CA THR A 24 -9.95 2.48 -23.35
C THR A 24 -8.84 1.57 -23.84
N ASP A 25 -9.02 0.93 -25.01
CA ASP A 25 -7.99 0.07 -25.64
C ASP A 25 -6.73 0.85 -26.02
N MET A 26 -6.82 2.15 -26.27
CA MET A 26 -5.65 3.00 -26.56
C MET A 26 -4.69 3.11 -25.36
N PHE A 27 -5.20 2.97 -24.14
CA PHE A 27 -4.41 3.10 -22.90
C PHE A 27 -4.07 1.76 -22.26
N LEU A 28 -4.96 0.77 -22.41
CA LEU A 28 -4.86 -0.52 -21.75
C LEU A 28 -4.47 -1.67 -22.70
N GLY A 29 -4.43 -1.41 -24.01
CA GLY A 29 -4.32 -2.49 -24.99
C GLY A 29 -5.57 -3.34 -25.08
N LYS A 30 -5.48 -4.55 -25.61
CA LYS A 30 -6.64 -5.43 -25.79
C LYS A 30 -7.18 -5.89 -24.42
N LYS A 31 -8.49 -6.07 -24.33
CA LYS A 31 -9.19 -6.52 -23.12
C LYS A 31 -8.74 -7.92 -22.65
N THR A 32 -8.22 -8.73 -23.56
CA THR A 32 -7.62 -10.03 -23.27
C THR A 32 -6.34 -9.92 -22.46
N ASP A 33 -5.59 -8.84 -22.64
CA ASP A 33 -4.27 -8.64 -22.04
C ASP A 33 -4.40 -7.98 -20.66
N ILE A 34 -5.27 -6.97 -20.57
CA ILE A 34 -5.55 -6.26 -19.30
C ILE A 34 -7.07 -6.29 -19.03
N PRO A 35 -7.51 -7.13 -18.08
CA PRO A 35 -8.92 -7.22 -17.69
C PRO A 35 -9.46 -5.89 -17.22
N ARG A 36 -10.67 -5.54 -17.66
CA ARG A 36 -11.34 -4.29 -17.28
C ARG A 36 -12.84 -4.47 -17.21
N VAL A 37 -13.47 -3.63 -16.39
CA VAL A 37 -14.93 -3.49 -16.33
C VAL A 37 -15.32 -2.16 -16.91
N ILE A 38 -16.25 -2.17 -17.86
CA ILE A 38 -16.83 -0.97 -18.46
C ILE A 38 -18.25 -0.84 -17.94
N ILE A 39 -18.58 0.35 -17.44
CA ILE A 39 -19.88 0.73 -16.93
C ILE A 39 -20.32 1.95 -17.72
N GLN A 40 -21.50 1.86 -18.35
CA GLN A 40 -22.13 2.96 -19.06
C GLN A 40 -23.50 3.20 -18.43
N ASP A 41 -23.66 4.29 -17.73
CA ASP A 41 -24.90 4.64 -17.02
C ASP A 41 -25.25 6.12 -17.23
N GLY A 42 -26.31 6.35 -17.99
CA GLY A 42 -26.77 7.69 -18.33
C GLY A 42 -25.70 8.49 -19.09
N LYS A 43 -25.05 9.43 -18.40
CA LYS A 43 -24.00 10.28 -18.94
C LYS A 43 -22.62 9.95 -18.37
N TRP A 44 -22.47 8.74 -17.89
CA TRP A 44 -21.22 8.23 -17.33
C TRP A 44 -20.70 7.09 -18.21
N ASP A 45 -19.48 7.25 -18.68
CA ASP A 45 -18.66 6.20 -19.26
C ASP A 45 -17.49 5.96 -18.34
N ILE A 46 -17.41 4.79 -17.72
CA ILE A 46 -16.43 4.44 -16.71
C ILE A 46 -15.75 3.13 -17.09
N CYS A 47 -14.43 3.12 -17.05
CA CYS A 47 -13.63 1.91 -17.14
C CYS A 47 -12.79 1.78 -15.89
N ILE A 48 -12.84 0.61 -15.26
CA ILE A 48 -12.07 0.28 -14.07
C ILE A 48 -11.18 -0.92 -14.39
N SER A 49 -9.89 -0.80 -14.07
CA SER A 49 -8.89 -1.82 -14.33
C SER A 49 -7.80 -1.77 -13.24
N HIS A 50 -6.84 -2.69 -13.32
CA HIS A 50 -5.61 -2.62 -12.54
C HIS A 50 -4.71 -1.50 -13.05
N THR A 51 -3.95 -0.89 -12.13
CA THR A 51 -2.78 -0.11 -12.52
C THR A 51 -1.52 -0.99 -12.53
N THR A 52 -0.60 -0.69 -13.42
CA THR A 52 0.73 -1.31 -13.47
C THR A 52 1.81 -0.45 -12.81
N GLN A 53 1.42 0.69 -12.20
CA GLN A 53 2.35 1.72 -11.72
C GLN A 53 2.47 1.81 -10.19
N ASP A 54 1.92 0.88 -9.42
CA ASP A 54 1.89 0.90 -7.95
C ASP A 54 1.37 2.24 -7.35
N LYS A 55 0.55 2.96 -8.12
CA LYS A 55 -0.10 4.21 -7.73
C LYS A 55 -1.44 4.35 -8.46
N PHE A 56 -2.34 5.12 -7.89
CA PHE A 56 -3.58 5.48 -8.55
C PHE A 56 -3.33 6.18 -9.88
N VAL A 57 -3.97 5.69 -10.94
CA VAL A 57 -3.93 6.31 -12.27
C VAL A 57 -5.34 6.66 -12.69
N GLN A 58 -5.52 7.87 -13.22
CA GLN A 58 -6.79 8.26 -13.80
C GLN A 58 -6.59 8.98 -15.13
N ILE A 59 -7.51 8.74 -16.05
CA ILE A 59 -7.68 9.47 -17.31
C ILE A 59 -9.12 9.90 -17.34
N SER A 60 -9.39 11.17 -17.17
CA SER A 60 -10.75 11.64 -17.09
C SER A 60 -11.04 12.85 -17.97
N SER A 61 -12.29 12.95 -18.37
CA SER A 61 -12.81 14.10 -19.12
C SER A 61 -14.20 14.49 -18.67
N VAL A 62 -14.49 15.78 -18.77
CA VAL A 62 -15.79 16.38 -18.48
C VAL A 62 -16.20 17.24 -19.65
N ASN A 63 -17.36 17.00 -20.23
CA ASN A 63 -17.87 17.70 -21.41
C ASN A 63 -16.82 17.77 -22.55
N GLY A 64 -16.04 16.70 -22.74
CA GLY A 64 -14.97 16.63 -23.73
C GLY A 64 -13.65 17.33 -23.35
N CYS A 65 -13.57 18.02 -22.21
CA CYS A 65 -12.33 18.60 -21.70
C CYS A 65 -11.59 17.59 -20.84
N SER A 66 -10.30 17.37 -21.09
CA SER A 66 -9.44 16.51 -20.26
C SER A 66 -9.24 17.13 -18.88
N THR A 67 -9.36 16.31 -17.83
CA THR A 67 -9.18 16.72 -16.43
C THR A 67 -8.01 15.96 -15.80
N ASN A 68 -6.79 16.40 -16.13
CA ASN A 68 -5.56 15.68 -15.76
C ASN A 68 -5.36 15.55 -14.23
N GLU A 69 -5.86 16.50 -13.45
CA GLU A 69 -5.85 16.45 -11.98
C GLU A 69 -7.10 15.79 -11.38
N GLY A 70 -8.00 15.27 -12.23
CA GLY A 70 -9.23 14.64 -11.77
C GLY A 70 -10.25 15.61 -11.19
N GLY A 71 -10.77 15.30 -10.01
CA GLY A 71 -11.73 16.13 -9.28
C GLY A 71 -12.97 15.35 -8.84
N THR A 72 -14.05 16.05 -8.52
CA THR A 72 -15.25 15.50 -7.90
C THR A 72 -15.88 14.32 -8.68
N HIS A 73 -15.81 14.32 -10.01
CA HIS A 73 -16.31 13.22 -10.84
C HIS A 73 -15.51 11.92 -10.62
N VAL A 74 -14.20 12.01 -10.49
CA VAL A 74 -13.34 10.85 -10.18
C VAL A 74 -13.61 10.37 -8.76
N ASP A 75 -13.71 11.29 -7.80
CA ASP A 75 -13.98 10.97 -6.40
C ASP A 75 -15.34 10.29 -6.19
N MET A 76 -16.36 10.67 -6.98
CA MET A 76 -17.69 10.04 -6.94
C MET A 76 -17.68 8.57 -7.36
N VAL A 77 -16.74 8.14 -8.18
CA VAL A 77 -16.56 6.74 -8.59
C VAL A 77 -15.59 6.02 -7.65
N LEU A 78 -14.46 6.65 -7.36
CA LEU A 78 -13.37 6.03 -6.61
C LEU A 78 -13.71 5.78 -5.15
N ASN A 79 -14.29 6.77 -4.46
CA ASN A 79 -14.53 6.68 -3.01
C ASN A 79 -15.52 5.55 -2.63
N PRO A 80 -16.69 5.40 -3.28
CA PRO A 80 -17.57 4.27 -3.03
C PRO A 80 -16.91 2.93 -3.32
N LEU A 81 -16.18 2.82 -4.44
CA LEU A 81 -15.48 1.60 -4.82
C LEU A 81 -14.43 1.19 -3.77
N VAL A 82 -13.58 2.13 -3.37
CA VAL A 82 -12.55 1.87 -2.35
C VAL A 82 -13.19 1.48 -1.03
N LYS A 83 -14.28 2.14 -0.61
CA LYS A 83 -15.01 1.81 0.62
C LYS A 83 -15.54 0.38 0.57
N MET A 84 -16.29 0.02 -0.49
CA MET A 84 -16.88 -1.32 -0.64
C MET A 84 -15.81 -2.42 -0.68
N LEU A 85 -14.71 -2.22 -1.40
CA LEU A 85 -13.60 -3.16 -1.44
C LEU A 85 -12.89 -3.28 -0.07
N THR A 86 -12.68 -2.17 0.64
CA THR A 86 -12.07 -2.17 1.98
C THR A 86 -12.91 -2.99 2.95
N GLU A 87 -14.20 -2.72 3.03
CA GLU A 87 -15.14 -3.40 3.94
C GLU A 87 -15.17 -4.91 3.63
N LYS A 88 -15.22 -5.27 2.36
CA LYS A 88 -15.27 -6.67 1.94
C LYS A 88 -13.97 -7.42 2.20
N LEU A 89 -12.83 -6.82 1.90
CA LEU A 89 -11.52 -7.43 2.16
C LEU A 89 -11.26 -7.55 3.66
N GLN A 90 -11.58 -6.53 4.44
CA GLN A 90 -11.41 -6.54 5.90
C GLN A 90 -12.31 -7.59 6.58
N SER A 91 -13.53 -7.82 6.04
CA SER A 91 -14.42 -8.87 6.56
C SER A 91 -13.90 -10.28 6.31
N LYS A 92 -13.22 -10.50 5.17
CA LYS A 92 -12.62 -11.78 4.79
C LYS A 92 -11.27 -12.05 5.45
N HIS A 93 -10.47 -11.00 5.67
CA HIS A 93 -9.09 -11.07 6.16
C HIS A 93 -8.93 -10.24 7.43
N LYS A 94 -9.39 -10.78 8.56
CA LYS A 94 -9.38 -10.10 9.86
C LYS A 94 -7.97 -9.90 10.42
N ASP A 95 -7.02 -10.73 9.99
CA ASP A 95 -5.65 -10.75 10.47
C ASP A 95 -4.73 -9.73 9.76
N VAL A 96 -5.19 -9.14 8.65
CA VAL A 96 -4.44 -8.17 7.85
C VAL A 96 -5.14 -6.83 7.89
N THR A 97 -4.40 -5.75 8.12
CA THR A 97 -4.96 -4.40 8.08
C THR A 97 -5.03 -3.89 6.65
N ILE A 98 -6.23 -3.85 6.08
CA ILE A 98 -6.45 -3.31 4.74
C ILE A 98 -6.61 -1.81 4.81
N ARG A 99 -5.62 -1.07 4.35
CA ARG A 99 -5.70 0.40 4.27
C ARG A 99 -6.35 0.81 2.94
N PRO A 100 -7.30 1.76 2.93
CA PRO A 100 -7.94 2.26 1.70
C PRO A 100 -6.93 2.70 0.63
N GLN A 101 -5.78 3.21 1.05
CA GLN A 101 -4.71 3.63 0.13
C GLN A 101 -4.13 2.46 -0.67
N TYR A 102 -4.02 1.25 -0.09
CA TYR A 102 -3.53 0.07 -0.81
C TYR A 102 -4.47 -0.32 -1.95
N ILE A 103 -5.78 -0.18 -1.74
CA ILE A 103 -6.78 -0.42 -2.78
C ILE A 103 -6.67 0.66 -3.85
N LYS A 104 -6.61 1.93 -3.44
CA LYS A 104 -6.50 3.07 -4.35
C LYS A 104 -5.28 2.96 -5.26
N ASP A 105 -4.11 2.60 -4.70
CA ASP A 105 -2.86 2.49 -5.45
C ASP A 105 -2.87 1.36 -6.49
N ASN A 106 -3.82 0.44 -6.43
CA ASN A 106 -3.97 -0.66 -7.39
C ASN A 106 -5.05 -0.43 -8.47
N ILE A 107 -5.70 0.74 -8.46
CA ILE A 107 -6.81 1.05 -9.38
C ILE A 107 -6.37 2.03 -10.47
N MET A 108 -6.80 1.73 -11.69
CA MET A 108 -6.83 2.67 -12.80
C MET A 108 -8.27 2.95 -13.19
N ILE A 109 -8.62 4.24 -13.37
CA ILE A 109 -9.94 4.68 -13.82
C ILE A 109 -9.79 5.48 -15.11
N ILE A 110 -10.56 5.10 -16.16
CA ILE A 110 -10.77 5.94 -17.33
C ILE A 110 -12.23 6.39 -17.30
N LEU A 111 -12.46 7.69 -17.33
CA LEU A 111 -13.78 8.26 -17.04
C LEU A 111 -14.13 9.38 -18.00
N ASN A 112 -15.37 9.36 -18.49
CA ASN A 112 -15.98 10.51 -19.18
C ASN A 112 -17.36 10.76 -18.59
N THR A 113 -17.72 12.04 -18.38
CA THR A 113 -19.06 12.42 -17.89
C THR A 113 -19.48 13.80 -18.36
N GLU A 114 -20.78 14.09 -18.24
CA GLU A 114 -21.35 15.39 -18.54
C GLU A 114 -21.80 16.11 -17.26
N VAL A 115 -21.44 17.38 -17.15
CA VAL A 115 -21.78 18.24 -16.00
C VAL A 115 -22.41 19.53 -16.53
N ARG A 116 -23.50 19.97 -15.88
CA ARG A 116 -24.12 21.26 -16.18
C ARG A 116 -23.29 22.38 -15.56
N ASN A 117 -22.93 23.37 -16.39
CA ASN A 117 -22.15 24.53 -15.93
C ASN A 117 -20.92 24.11 -15.08
N PRO A 118 -19.97 23.32 -15.64
CA PRO A 118 -18.86 22.77 -14.87
C PRO A 118 -17.98 23.88 -14.31
N LYS A 119 -17.60 23.73 -13.04
CA LYS A 119 -16.68 24.62 -12.35
C LYS A 119 -15.33 23.91 -12.19
N PHE A 120 -14.28 24.60 -12.58
CA PHE A 120 -12.91 24.08 -12.50
C PHE A 120 -12.09 24.93 -11.51
N SER A 121 -11.00 24.35 -10.99
CA SER A 121 -10.08 25.02 -10.08
C SER A 121 -9.31 26.17 -10.76
N SER A 122 -9.09 26.07 -12.08
CA SER A 122 -8.31 27.01 -12.88
C SER A 122 -8.85 27.12 -14.30
N GLN A 123 -8.39 28.10 -15.06
CA GLN A 123 -8.73 28.30 -16.47
C GLN A 123 -8.23 27.14 -17.37
N THR A 124 -7.21 26.43 -16.95
CA THR A 124 -6.69 25.25 -17.67
C THR A 124 -7.63 24.04 -17.61
N LYS A 125 -8.67 24.09 -16.75
CA LYS A 125 -9.72 23.07 -16.59
C LYS A 125 -9.23 21.67 -16.18
N GLU A 126 -8.07 21.59 -15.54
CA GLU A 126 -7.44 20.32 -15.21
C GLU A 126 -8.10 19.59 -14.04
N LYS A 127 -8.81 20.33 -13.14
CA LYS A 127 -9.48 19.75 -11.98
C LYS A 127 -10.92 20.25 -11.87
N LEU A 128 -11.88 19.32 -11.88
CA LEU A 128 -13.28 19.62 -11.66
C LEU A 128 -13.58 19.81 -10.17
N ILE A 129 -14.27 20.93 -9.84
CA ILE A 129 -14.72 21.26 -8.48
C ILE A 129 -16.24 21.42 -8.36
N SER A 130 -17.00 21.06 -9.41
CA SER A 130 -18.48 21.09 -9.40
C SER A 130 -19.04 20.20 -8.29
N LYS A 131 -20.18 20.60 -7.71
CA LYS A 131 -20.87 19.79 -6.71
C LYS A 131 -21.56 18.58 -7.36
N PRO A 132 -21.80 17.47 -6.60
CA PRO A 132 -22.53 16.32 -7.11
C PRO A 132 -23.92 16.63 -7.68
N SER A 133 -24.56 17.71 -7.22
CA SER A 133 -25.86 18.21 -7.72
C SER A 133 -25.80 18.77 -9.14
N ASP A 134 -24.62 19.15 -9.61
CA ASP A 134 -24.45 19.82 -10.91
C ASP A 134 -24.31 18.82 -12.07
N PHE A 135 -24.17 17.53 -11.76
CA PHE A 135 -24.05 16.46 -12.75
C PHE A 135 -25.39 16.19 -13.45
N VAL A 136 -25.34 15.93 -14.74
CA VAL A 136 -26.53 15.66 -15.56
C VAL A 136 -27.24 14.40 -15.11
N SER A 137 -26.48 13.38 -14.72
CA SER A 137 -26.98 12.15 -14.10
C SER A 137 -26.17 11.82 -12.86
N LYS A 138 -26.80 11.19 -11.87
CA LYS A 138 -26.11 10.70 -10.67
C LYS A 138 -25.58 9.30 -10.97
N PHE A 139 -24.33 9.06 -10.60
CA PHE A 139 -23.74 7.72 -10.63
C PHE A 139 -23.86 7.03 -9.28
N TYR A 140 -24.30 5.78 -9.28
CA TYR A 140 -24.33 4.91 -8.12
C TYR A 140 -23.70 3.57 -8.49
N MET A 141 -22.69 3.15 -7.74
CA MET A 141 -22.13 1.81 -7.88
C MET A 141 -23.19 0.77 -7.46
N ASN A 142 -23.65 -0.05 -8.39
CA ASN A 142 -24.57 -1.12 -8.09
C ASN A 142 -23.85 -2.43 -7.78
N ASP A 143 -24.54 -3.37 -7.12
CA ASP A 143 -23.98 -4.66 -6.70
C ASP A 143 -23.52 -5.53 -7.88
N GLN A 144 -24.14 -5.41 -9.03
CA GLN A 144 -23.77 -6.21 -10.22
C GLN A 144 -22.43 -5.74 -10.79
N ASP A 145 -22.23 -4.43 -10.89
CA ASP A 145 -20.99 -3.85 -11.38
C ASP A 145 -19.87 -4.06 -10.37
N PHE A 146 -20.17 -3.93 -9.06
CA PHE A 146 -19.21 -4.26 -8.02
C PHE A 146 -18.75 -5.72 -8.09
N LYS A 147 -19.66 -6.69 -8.30
CA LYS A 147 -19.30 -8.10 -8.50
C LYS A 147 -18.42 -8.34 -9.74
N LYS A 148 -18.62 -7.57 -10.82
CA LYS A 148 -17.74 -7.64 -12.00
C LYS A 148 -16.33 -7.12 -11.66
N ILE A 149 -16.24 -6.02 -10.91
CA ILE A 149 -14.97 -5.42 -10.48
C ILE A 149 -14.21 -6.36 -9.54
N GLU A 150 -14.90 -7.06 -8.66
CA GLU A 150 -14.27 -8.08 -7.79
C GLU A 150 -13.58 -9.19 -8.59
N LYS A 151 -14.21 -9.62 -9.72
CA LYS A 151 -13.64 -10.64 -10.60
C LYS A 151 -12.39 -10.19 -11.35
N LEU A 152 -12.04 -8.91 -11.32
CA LEU A 152 -10.78 -8.41 -11.86
C LEU A 152 -9.55 -8.87 -11.04
N GLY A 153 -9.74 -9.49 -9.86
CA GLY A 153 -8.63 -9.93 -9.01
C GLY A 153 -7.89 -8.80 -8.29
N LEU A 154 -8.48 -7.59 -8.22
CA LEU A 154 -7.93 -6.45 -7.46
C LEU A 154 -7.65 -6.84 -5.99
N ALA A 155 -8.47 -7.73 -5.43
CA ALA A 155 -8.35 -8.22 -4.07
C ALA A 155 -7.02 -8.92 -3.80
N ASP A 156 -6.59 -9.80 -4.69
CA ASP A 156 -5.38 -10.61 -4.52
C ASP A 156 -4.13 -9.73 -4.57
N ASN A 157 -4.11 -8.76 -5.48
CA ASN A 157 -3.04 -7.78 -5.57
C ASN A 157 -2.97 -6.90 -4.32
N VAL A 158 -4.11 -6.41 -3.83
CA VAL A 158 -4.18 -5.60 -2.61
C VAL A 158 -3.69 -6.39 -1.40
N LEU A 159 -4.08 -7.66 -1.27
CA LEU A 159 -3.64 -8.54 -0.19
C LEU A 159 -2.13 -8.79 -0.26
N SER A 160 -1.59 -9.10 -1.43
CA SER A 160 -0.16 -9.30 -1.60
C SER A 160 0.64 -8.04 -1.24
N VAL A 161 0.16 -6.86 -1.65
CA VAL A 161 0.76 -5.56 -1.28
C VAL A 161 0.62 -5.26 0.20
N ALA A 162 -0.54 -5.53 0.81
CA ALA A 162 -0.76 -5.33 2.24
C ALA A 162 0.17 -6.23 3.06
N MET A 163 0.23 -7.52 2.74
CA MET A 163 1.13 -8.47 3.39
C MET A 163 2.61 -8.10 3.18
N ALA A 164 3.00 -7.72 1.97
CA ALA A 164 4.37 -7.30 1.67
C ALA A 164 4.75 -5.98 2.37
N LYS A 165 3.81 -5.05 2.52
CA LYS A 165 4.05 -3.80 3.27
C LYS A 165 4.05 -4.05 4.78
N ASP A 166 3.17 -4.90 5.30
CA ASP A 166 3.22 -5.34 6.70
C ASP A 166 4.53 -6.09 6.99
N THR A 167 5.00 -6.90 6.04
CA THR A 167 6.32 -7.54 6.13
C THR A 167 7.47 -6.52 5.99
N LYS A 168 7.36 -5.51 5.12
CA LYS A 168 8.36 -4.43 4.98
C LYS A 168 8.40 -3.48 6.20
N ILE A 169 7.29 -3.31 6.90
CA ILE A 169 7.26 -2.60 8.19
C ILE A 169 8.08 -3.38 9.22
N LEU A 170 8.07 -4.71 9.14
CA LEU A 170 8.89 -5.60 9.97
C LEU A 170 10.34 -5.74 9.46
N THR A 171 10.66 -5.27 8.26
CA THR A 171 12.04 -5.18 7.75
C THR A 171 12.49 -3.71 7.78
N PRO A 172 13.09 -3.23 8.86
CA PRO A 172 13.90 -2.01 8.78
C PRO A 172 14.96 -2.29 7.72
N GLY A 173 15.06 -1.42 6.71
CA GLY A 173 16.00 -1.57 5.60
C GLY A 173 17.39 -1.93 6.11
N GLN A 174 18.15 -2.74 5.37
CA GLN A 174 19.48 -3.24 5.71
C GLN A 174 20.30 -2.15 6.41
N ARG A 175 20.24 -2.11 7.74
CA ARG A 175 21.08 -1.22 8.50
C ARG A 175 22.48 -1.80 8.44
N LYS A 176 23.43 -1.00 7.98
CA LYS A 176 24.85 -1.27 8.18
C LYS A 176 25.06 -1.60 9.66
N LYS A 177 25.80 -2.68 9.95
CA LYS A 177 26.22 -3.03 11.29
C LYS A 177 26.83 -1.78 11.94
N THR A 178 26.12 -1.18 12.87
CA THR A 178 26.49 0.07 13.54
C THR A 178 26.23 -0.09 15.04
N ARG A 179 27.10 0.44 15.88
CA ARG A 179 26.87 0.47 17.32
C ARG A 179 25.49 1.04 17.62
N LEU A 180 24.73 0.32 18.45
CA LEU A 180 23.37 0.69 18.83
C LEU A 180 23.37 1.67 20.00
N ASN A 181 23.57 2.96 19.71
CA ASN A 181 23.62 3.99 20.76
C ASN A 181 22.25 4.44 21.28
N ASN A 182 21.13 3.94 20.69
CA ASN A 182 19.79 4.49 20.93
C ASN A 182 18.76 3.50 21.49
N ILE A 183 19.17 2.32 21.99
CA ILE A 183 18.22 1.43 22.66
C ILE A 183 18.25 1.75 24.15
N PRO A 184 17.14 2.28 24.71
CA PRO A 184 17.08 2.62 26.13
C PRO A 184 17.36 1.38 26.98
N LYS A 185 18.19 1.55 28.03
CA LYS A 185 18.55 0.51 29.00
C LYS A 185 19.41 -0.64 28.46
N LEU A 186 19.83 -0.64 27.20
CA LEU A 186 20.83 -1.59 26.72
C LEU A 186 22.20 -1.23 27.24
N ASP A 187 22.86 -2.16 27.94
CA ASP A 187 24.29 -2.16 28.15
C ASP A 187 24.92 -3.10 27.14
N ASP A 188 25.38 -2.56 26.02
CA ASP A 188 25.91 -3.34 24.93
C ASP A 188 27.33 -3.85 25.19
N ALA A 189 27.70 -4.97 24.53
CA ALA A 189 29.06 -5.44 24.54
C ALA A 189 29.97 -4.48 23.77
N ASN A 190 31.17 -4.20 24.27
CA ASN A 190 32.10 -3.26 23.62
C ASN A 190 32.45 -3.67 22.17
N ARG A 191 32.41 -4.97 21.86
CA ARG A 191 32.73 -5.55 20.54
C ARG A 191 31.53 -5.88 19.69
N ALA A 192 30.31 -5.59 20.15
CA ALA A 192 29.08 -5.79 19.37
C ALA A 192 29.08 -4.88 18.11
N GLY A 193 28.45 -5.35 17.06
CA GLY A 193 28.38 -4.63 15.78
C GLY A 193 29.72 -4.51 15.04
N GLY A 194 30.80 -5.11 15.54
CA GLY A 194 32.13 -5.11 14.94
C GLY A 194 32.57 -6.48 14.40
N PRO A 195 33.82 -6.62 13.99
CA PRO A 195 34.37 -7.90 13.46
C PRO A 195 34.24 -9.09 14.41
N TYR A 196 34.11 -8.81 15.68
CA TYR A 196 33.97 -9.81 16.75
C TYR A 196 32.53 -9.96 17.25
N GLY A 197 31.55 -9.32 16.63
CA GLY A 197 30.15 -9.35 17.04
C GLY A 197 29.59 -10.77 17.18
N SER A 198 29.98 -11.70 16.29
CA SER A 198 29.57 -13.11 16.36
C SER A 198 30.04 -13.88 17.62
N ARG A 199 30.93 -13.30 18.40
CA ARG A 199 31.40 -13.83 19.72
C ARG A 199 30.70 -13.18 20.90
N CYS A 200 29.90 -12.13 20.64
CA CYS A 200 29.18 -11.43 21.69
C CYS A 200 27.96 -12.22 22.15
N THR A 201 27.66 -12.10 23.44
CA THR A 201 26.46 -12.73 24.04
C THR A 201 25.63 -11.65 24.66
N ILE A 202 24.32 -11.63 24.36
CA ILE A 202 23.34 -10.78 25.03
C ILE A 202 22.69 -11.57 26.17
N ILE A 203 22.66 -10.99 27.36
CA ILE A 203 21.97 -11.52 28.52
C ILE A 203 20.67 -10.77 28.68
N LEU A 204 19.55 -11.47 28.61
CA LEU A 204 18.23 -10.91 28.87
C LEU A 204 17.86 -11.11 30.34
N THR A 205 17.45 -10.04 31.00
CA THR A 205 17.05 -10.08 32.42
C THR A 205 15.57 -9.70 32.57
N GLU A 206 14.90 -10.17 33.61
CA GLU A 206 13.47 -9.88 33.82
C GLU A 206 13.21 -8.41 34.19
N GLY A 207 14.23 -7.66 34.64
CA GLY A 207 14.09 -6.25 34.99
C GLY A 207 15.40 -5.61 35.34
N ASP A 208 15.34 -4.32 35.74
CA ASP A 208 16.51 -3.48 35.99
C ASP A 208 17.36 -3.99 37.18
N SER A 209 16.73 -4.54 38.23
CA SER A 209 17.47 -5.09 39.40
C SER A 209 18.30 -6.31 38.99
N ALA A 210 17.75 -7.24 38.21
CA ALA A 210 18.48 -8.38 37.70
C ALA A 210 19.59 -7.97 36.72
N LYS A 211 19.36 -6.91 35.92
CA LYS A 211 20.37 -6.31 35.05
C LYS A 211 21.61 -5.85 35.85
N THR A 212 21.39 -5.10 36.93
CA THR A 212 22.47 -4.60 37.76
C THR A 212 23.31 -5.75 38.35
N MET A 213 22.62 -6.82 38.81
CA MET A 213 23.28 -8.01 39.30
C MET A 213 24.09 -8.73 38.22
N ALA A 214 23.51 -8.88 37.03
CA ALA A 214 24.19 -9.49 35.89
C ALA A 214 25.44 -8.74 35.50
N ILE A 215 25.39 -7.40 35.42
CA ILE A 215 26.53 -6.55 35.07
C ILE A 215 27.64 -6.71 36.11
N SER A 216 27.32 -6.77 37.42
CA SER A 216 28.28 -6.93 38.48
C SER A 216 28.99 -8.28 38.44
N GLY A 217 28.36 -9.30 37.93
CA GLY A 217 28.91 -10.66 37.79
C GLY A 217 29.68 -10.93 36.50
N LEU A 218 29.71 -9.99 35.55
CA LEU A 218 30.39 -10.22 34.28
C LEU A 218 31.89 -10.18 34.39
N PRO A 219 32.61 -11.14 33.77
CA PRO A 219 34.07 -11.17 33.80
C PRO A 219 34.70 -10.00 33.02
N ASN A 220 34.05 -9.55 31.97
CA ASN A 220 34.41 -8.35 31.21
C ASN A 220 33.21 -7.88 30.39
N ARG A 221 33.25 -6.65 29.90
CA ARG A 221 32.22 -6.06 29.03
C ARG A 221 32.54 -6.13 27.55
N ASP A 222 33.61 -6.77 27.17
CA ASP A 222 33.99 -6.82 25.76
C ASP A 222 33.04 -7.67 24.92
N TYR A 223 32.61 -8.80 25.47
CA TYR A 223 31.80 -9.77 24.76
C TYR A 223 30.38 -9.98 25.34
N TYR A 224 30.06 -9.33 26.44
CA TYR A 224 28.77 -9.51 27.11
C TYR A 224 28.00 -8.20 27.20
N GLY A 225 26.79 -8.22 26.61
CA GLY A 225 25.80 -7.16 26.77
C GLY A 225 24.64 -7.61 27.65
N VAL A 226 23.92 -6.68 28.27
CA VAL A 226 22.78 -6.95 29.14
C VAL A 226 21.61 -6.06 28.73
N PHE A 227 20.44 -6.66 28.55
CA PHE A 227 19.22 -5.94 28.23
C PHE A 227 18.07 -6.37 29.17
N PRO A 228 17.46 -5.45 29.92
CA PRO A 228 16.36 -5.75 30.82
C PRO A 228 15.04 -5.76 30.07
N LEU A 229 14.26 -6.81 30.27
CA LEU A 229 12.88 -6.93 29.77
C LEU A 229 11.91 -6.27 30.77
N ARG A 230 10.77 -5.78 30.27
CA ARG A 230 9.68 -5.26 31.11
C ARG A 230 8.66 -6.34 31.39
N GLY A 231 9.06 -7.41 32.06
CA GLY A 231 8.24 -8.56 32.36
C GLY A 231 8.33 -9.68 31.31
N LYS A 232 7.32 -10.53 31.23
CA LYS A 232 7.32 -11.70 30.32
C LYS A 232 7.23 -11.28 28.87
N LEU A 233 8.05 -11.87 28.01
CA LEU A 233 7.95 -11.68 26.56
C LEU A 233 6.58 -12.12 26.02
N LEU A 234 6.12 -11.39 25.02
CA LEU A 234 4.92 -11.76 24.28
C LEU A 234 5.13 -13.13 23.58
N ASN A 235 4.16 -14.05 23.75
CA ASN A 235 4.16 -15.27 22.96
C ASN A 235 3.92 -14.90 21.48
N THR A 236 4.89 -15.20 20.63
CA THR A 236 4.88 -14.77 19.22
C THR A 236 4.23 -15.78 18.28
N ARG A 237 3.85 -16.97 18.77
CA ARG A 237 3.45 -18.09 17.92
C ARG A 237 2.19 -17.82 17.08
N ASP A 238 1.19 -17.15 17.65
CA ASP A 238 -0.09 -16.89 16.97
C ASP A 238 -0.47 -15.41 17.00
N VAL A 239 0.53 -14.54 16.93
CA VAL A 239 0.33 -13.10 17.04
C VAL A 239 0.45 -12.43 15.67
N ALA A 240 -0.53 -11.58 15.34
CA ALA A 240 -0.50 -10.79 14.12
C ALA A 240 0.77 -9.92 14.06
N PRO A 241 1.43 -9.82 12.88
CA PRO A 241 2.68 -9.08 12.68
C PRO A 241 2.66 -7.64 13.22
N LEU A 242 1.55 -6.95 13.10
CA LEU A 242 1.33 -5.58 13.63
C LEU A 242 1.47 -5.49 15.16
N LYS A 243 1.14 -6.56 15.88
CA LYS A 243 1.26 -6.60 17.35
C LYS A 243 2.70 -6.81 17.79
N LEU A 244 3.48 -7.54 16.99
CA LEU A 244 4.92 -7.71 17.19
C LEU A 244 5.66 -6.38 16.95
N GLU A 245 5.28 -5.66 15.91
CA GLU A 245 5.84 -4.33 15.59
C GLU A 245 5.59 -3.30 16.68
N LYS A 246 4.44 -3.35 17.36
CA LYS A 246 4.11 -2.43 18.46
C LYS A 246 4.75 -2.82 19.80
N ASN A 247 5.33 -4.01 19.91
CA ASN A 247 5.97 -4.47 21.14
C ASN A 247 7.41 -3.97 21.22
N ALA A 248 7.67 -3.03 22.12
CA ALA A 248 8.97 -2.36 22.26
C ALA A 248 10.11 -3.33 22.64
N GLU A 249 9.84 -4.36 23.45
CA GLU A 249 10.82 -5.36 23.84
C GLU A 249 11.26 -6.22 22.67
N ILE A 250 10.29 -6.71 21.88
CA ILE A 250 10.57 -7.51 20.68
C ILE A 250 11.35 -6.68 19.65
N GLN A 251 10.95 -5.43 19.42
CA GLN A 251 11.67 -4.53 18.52
C GLN A 251 13.11 -4.28 19.00
N SER A 252 13.30 -4.10 20.29
CA SER A 252 14.64 -3.92 20.87
C SER A 252 15.51 -5.16 20.64
N ILE A 253 14.98 -6.37 20.89
CA ILE A 253 15.70 -7.63 20.67
C ILE A 253 16.06 -7.82 19.18
N VAL A 254 15.10 -7.56 18.28
CA VAL A 254 15.31 -7.62 16.82
C VAL A 254 16.43 -6.68 16.40
N GLN A 255 16.46 -5.46 16.95
CA GLN A 255 17.51 -4.47 16.67
C GLN A 255 18.86 -4.88 17.25
N ILE A 256 18.90 -5.35 18.50
CA ILE A 256 20.14 -5.78 19.19
C ILE A 256 20.82 -6.91 18.41
N LEU A 257 20.05 -7.89 17.97
CA LEU A 257 20.57 -9.04 17.24
C LEU A 257 20.75 -8.79 15.75
N GLY A 258 20.32 -7.64 15.23
CA GLY A 258 20.35 -7.34 13.81
C GLY A 258 19.46 -8.26 12.97
N LEU A 259 18.37 -8.76 13.55
CA LEU A 259 17.47 -9.69 12.86
C LEU A 259 16.67 -9.00 11.76
N ILE A 260 16.47 -9.71 10.68
CA ILE A 260 15.61 -9.35 9.55
C ILE A 260 14.46 -10.35 9.50
N TRP A 261 13.23 -9.86 9.46
CA TRP A 261 12.04 -10.70 9.38
C TRP A 261 12.07 -11.60 8.13
N ASN A 262 11.62 -12.84 8.29
CA ASN A 262 11.60 -13.88 7.24
C ASN A 262 12.98 -14.29 6.71
N LYS A 263 14.08 -13.91 7.36
CA LYS A 263 15.41 -14.40 7.05
C LYS A 263 15.75 -15.56 7.98
N GLU A 264 16.17 -16.69 7.42
CA GLU A 264 16.77 -17.78 8.18
C GLU A 264 18.24 -17.46 8.51
N TYR A 265 18.63 -17.74 9.74
CA TYR A 265 19.99 -17.55 10.25
C TYR A 265 20.57 -18.90 10.58
N THR A 266 21.62 -19.30 9.87
CA THR A 266 22.29 -20.59 10.05
C THR A 266 23.55 -20.51 10.88
N THR A 267 24.14 -19.32 10.98
CA THR A 267 25.37 -19.10 11.73
C THR A 267 25.32 -17.82 12.55
N PRO A 268 26.01 -17.76 13.73
CA PRO A 268 26.12 -16.53 14.51
C PRO A 268 26.79 -15.36 13.78
N LYS A 269 27.54 -15.64 12.69
CA LYS A 269 28.19 -14.60 11.88
C LYS A 269 27.20 -13.74 11.09
N ASP A 270 25.98 -14.23 10.93
CA ASP A 270 24.92 -13.51 10.23
C ASP A 270 24.18 -12.51 11.14
N LEU A 271 24.42 -12.59 12.45
CA LEU A 271 23.89 -11.68 13.47
C LEU A 271 24.78 -10.44 13.61
N GLN A 272 24.23 -9.40 14.26
CA GLN A 272 24.92 -8.15 14.53
C GLN A 272 25.91 -8.28 15.70
#